data_e6af548f0437db276e17bc4ecb4f7339
#
_entry.id   e6af548f0437db276e17bc4ecb4f7339
#
_cell.length_a   1.000
_cell.length_b   1.000
_cell.length_c   1.000
_cell.angle_alpha   90.00
_cell.angle_beta   90.00
_cell.angle_gamma   90.00
#
_symmetry.space_group_name_H-M   'P 1'
#
loop_
_entity.id
_entity.type
_entity.pdbx_description
1 polymer ?
#
loop_
_entity_poly.entity_id
_entity_poly.type
_entity_poly.pdbx_seq_one_letter_code
_entity_poly.pdbx_strand_id
1 'polypeptide(L)'
;MASSSSNSDDQLEQEVMSYLANEQYFDDPSRDLLARLWQRIEEQIGRLERVADISDLYQNHVLESTRSLSDRYERQLRLLDRVVRISDLYQASLKDLNLSLFEASTHDALTGIANRRFMAERCLQEDQRASRHGTTYSMIVLDVDHFKLINDEHGHATGDLMLIDFVKALTKSLRHYDICARWGGEEFLALLIDSDLSTAEIVAKRMLTNIRSMRVSIDDIELGLTASIGLTQHKSDENYDATFRRADKALLTAKNSGRDRLVVIDPSDPMGHREIQDLVSSGE
;
A
#
# COMPACT_ATOMS: atom_id res chain seq x y z
N MET A 1 -25.12 -12.44 -65.34
CA MET A 1 -26.43 -12.29 -66.09
C MET A 1 -26.81 -10.84 -66.34
N ALA A 2 -25.97 -9.86 -66.17
CA ALA A 2 -26.30 -8.42 -66.31
C ALA A 2 -25.85 -7.82 -67.69
N SER A 3 -25.14 -8.56 -68.53
CA SER A 3 -24.59 -8.05 -69.80
C SER A 3 -25.49 -8.34 -71.05
N SER A 4 -26.56 -9.13 -70.86
CA SER A 4 -27.47 -9.44 -72.00
C SER A 4 -28.71 -8.53 -72.05
N SER A 5 -29.08 -7.87 -70.97
CA SER A 5 -30.22 -6.95 -70.95
C SER A 5 -29.85 -5.56 -71.51
N SER A 6 -28.66 -5.06 -71.25
CA SER A 6 -28.18 -3.75 -71.74
C SER A 6 -28.20 -3.66 -73.28
N ASN A 7 -27.82 -4.75 -73.97
CA ASN A 7 -27.77 -4.80 -75.43
C ASN A 7 -29.17 -4.83 -76.06
N SER A 8 -30.19 -5.36 -75.36
CA SER A 8 -31.59 -5.40 -75.79
C SER A 8 -32.27 -4.03 -75.60
N ASP A 9 -31.97 -3.33 -74.54
CA ASP A 9 -32.52 -2.02 -74.22
C ASP A 9 -32.00 -0.94 -75.16
N ASP A 10 -30.69 -0.94 -75.43
CA ASP A 10 -30.04 -0.06 -76.43
C ASP A 10 -30.61 -0.30 -77.87
N GLN A 11 -30.91 -1.56 -78.19
CA GLN A 11 -31.47 -1.92 -79.47
C GLN A 11 -32.94 -1.44 -79.63
N LEU A 12 -33.71 -1.54 -78.58
CA LEU A 12 -35.12 -1.05 -78.54
C LEU A 12 -35.17 0.49 -78.64
N GLU A 13 -34.26 1.15 -77.97
CA GLU A 13 -34.09 2.61 -78.02
C GLU A 13 -33.75 3.07 -79.45
N GLN A 14 -32.83 2.44 -80.12
CA GLN A 14 -32.47 2.72 -81.50
C GLN A 14 -33.63 2.44 -82.49
N GLU A 15 -34.41 1.38 -82.27
CA GLU A 15 -35.58 1.05 -83.09
C GLU A 15 -36.68 2.12 -82.91
N VAL A 16 -36.95 2.55 -81.69
CA VAL A 16 -37.95 3.60 -81.41
C VAL A 16 -37.54 4.94 -82.01
N MET A 17 -36.29 5.33 -81.82
CA MET A 17 -35.72 6.55 -82.39
C MET A 17 -35.73 6.50 -83.93
N SER A 18 -35.42 5.38 -84.54
CA SER A 18 -35.49 5.18 -86.00
C SER A 18 -36.90 5.31 -86.52
N TYR A 19 -37.88 4.72 -85.82
CA TYR A 19 -39.31 4.81 -86.21
C TYR A 19 -39.84 6.26 -86.06
N LEU A 20 -39.50 6.96 -85.00
CA LEU A 20 -39.86 8.36 -84.79
C LEU A 20 -39.21 9.34 -85.80
N ALA A 21 -38.04 9.01 -86.32
CA ALA A 21 -37.32 9.83 -87.31
C ALA A 21 -37.76 9.56 -88.77
N ASN A 22 -38.48 8.49 -89.06
CA ASN A 22 -38.78 8.08 -90.40
C ASN A 22 -39.99 8.92 -90.96
N GLU A 23 -39.78 9.69 -92.05
CA GLU A 23 -40.74 10.52 -92.72
C GLU A 23 -41.97 9.77 -93.18
N GLN A 24 -41.86 8.51 -93.47
CA GLN A 24 -42.91 7.61 -94.02
C GLN A 24 -44.11 7.46 -93.00
N TYR A 25 -43.88 7.76 -91.70
CA TYR A 25 -44.89 7.57 -90.66
C TYR A 25 -45.35 8.92 -90.06
N PHE A 26 -45.15 10.06 -90.72
CA PHE A 26 -45.50 11.36 -90.13
C PHE A 26 -47.01 11.54 -89.94
N ASP A 27 -47.86 10.89 -90.74
CA ASP A 27 -49.34 10.97 -90.63
C ASP A 27 -49.94 9.80 -89.81
N ASP A 28 -49.15 8.98 -89.16
CA ASP A 28 -49.59 7.87 -88.35
C ASP A 28 -49.94 8.35 -86.93
N PRO A 29 -51.22 8.23 -86.46
CA PRO A 29 -51.61 8.62 -85.10
C PRO A 29 -50.78 7.87 -84.00
N SER A 30 -50.33 6.68 -84.31
CA SER A 30 -49.50 5.84 -83.39
C SER A 30 -48.15 6.47 -83.10
N ARG A 31 -47.59 7.18 -84.06
CA ARG A 31 -46.26 7.87 -83.90
C ARG A 31 -46.37 8.99 -82.84
N ASP A 32 -47.37 9.78 -82.84
CA ASP A 32 -47.51 10.85 -81.84
C ASP A 32 -47.72 10.30 -80.40
N LEU A 33 -48.41 9.19 -80.28
CA LEU A 33 -48.56 8.49 -79.01
C LEU A 33 -47.18 7.89 -78.55
N LEU A 34 -46.42 7.27 -79.42
CA LEU A 34 -45.19 6.70 -79.14
C LEU A 34 -44.16 7.76 -78.74
N ALA A 35 -44.13 8.93 -79.44
CA ALA A 35 -43.28 10.04 -79.09
C ALA A 35 -43.53 10.57 -77.65
N ARG A 36 -44.80 10.72 -77.29
CA ARG A 36 -45.25 11.14 -75.95
C ARG A 36 -44.87 10.12 -74.90
N LEU A 37 -45.02 8.85 -75.16
CA LEU A 37 -44.65 7.77 -74.27
C LEU A 37 -43.14 7.74 -74.07
N TRP A 38 -42.34 7.86 -75.16
CA TRP A 38 -40.91 7.89 -75.12
C TRP A 38 -40.38 9.07 -74.30
N GLN A 39 -40.86 10.27 -74.57
CA GLN A 39 -40.54 11.46 -73.80
C GLN A 39 -40.80 11.27 -72.30
N ARG A 40 -41.96 10.61 -71.97
CA ARG A 40 -42.31 10.36 -70.59
C ARG A 40 -41.40 9.32 -69.92
N ILE A 41 -40.91 8.35 -70.67
CA ILE A 41 -39.93 7.35 -70.20
C ILE A 41 -38.58 8.04 -69.95
N GLU A 42 -38.09 8.86 -70.85
CA GLU A 42 -36.84 9.62 -70.68
C GLU A 42 -36.90 10.53 -69.44
N GLU A 43 -38.05 11.23 -69.27
CA GLU A 43 -38.27 12.06 -68.06
C GLU A 43 -38.22 11.21 -66.77
N GLN A 44 -38.79 9.98 -66.80
CA GLN A 44 -38.77 9.09 -65.65
C GLN A 44 -37.36 8.51 -65.38
N ILE A 45 -36.65 8.09 -66.42
CA ILE A 45 -35.27 7.64 -66.30
C ILE A 45 -34.40 8.76 -65.69
N GLY A 46 -34.46 9.96 -66.26
CA GLY A 46 -33.66 11.07 -65.71
C GLY A 46 -34.09 11.49 -64.26
N ARG A 47 -35.34 11.18 -63.83
CA ARG A 47 -35.72 11.30 -62.41
C ARG A 47 -35.08 10.22 -61.54
N LEU A 48 -35.06 8.98 -62.00
CA LEU A 48 -34.43 7.85 -61.29
C LEU A 48 -32.94 8.03 -61.14
N GLU A 49 -32.23 8.48 -62.19
CA GLU A 49 -30.80 8.78 -62.15
C GLU A 49 -30.51 9.86 -61.09
N ARG A 50 -31.27 10.95 -61.09
CA ARG A 50 -31.10 12.00 -60.06
C ARG A 50 -31.34 11.47 -58.64
N VAL A 51 -32.31 10.57 -58.45
CA VAL A 51 -32.57 9.95 -57.14
C VAL A 51 -31.41 9.02 -56.75
N ALA A 52 -30.88 8.26 -57.71
CA ALA A 52 -29.69 7.41 -57.48
C ALA A 52 -28.49 8.24 -57.07
N ASP A 53 -28.17 9.32 -57.80
CA ASP A 53 -27.06 10.23 -57.49
C ASP A 53 -27.20 10.85 -56.10
N ILE A 54 -28.41 11.32 -55.75
CA ILE A 54 -28.69 11.86 -54.43
C ILE A 54 -28.53 10.78 -53.36
N SER A 55 -28.96 9.56 -53.60
CA SER A 55 -28.83 8.42 -52.69
C SER A 55 -27.39 8.08 -52.45
N ASP A 56 -26.54 8.03 -53.49
CA ASP A 56 -25.12 7.73 -53.42
C ASP A 56 -24.36 8.84 -52.67
N LEU A 57 -24.68 10.10 -52.95
CA LEU A 57 -24.13 11.23 -52.17
C LEU A 57 -24.49 11.14 -50.70
N TYR A 58 -25.74 10.82 -50.38
CA TYR A 58 -26.19 10.67 -49.00
C TYR A 58 -25.53 9.51 -48.29
N GLN A 59 -25.39 8.34 -48.94
CA GLN A 59 -24.70 7.17 -48.39
C GLN A 59 -23.26 7.48 -48.10
N ASN A 60 -22.56 8.12 -49.03
CA ASN A 60 -21.17 8.51 -48.87
C ASN A 60 -20.99 9.47 -47.69
N HIS A 61 -21.89 10.48 -47.57
CA HIS A 61 -21.84 11.43 -46.44
C HIS A 61 -22.12 10.74 -45.10
N VAL A 62 -23.05 9.80 -45.02
CA VAL A 62 -23.32 9.02 -43.81
C VAL A 62 -22.11 8.14 -43.44
N LEU A 63 -21.47 7.50 -44.42
CA LEU A 63 -20.27 6.69 -44.20
C LEU A 63 -19.09 7.53 -43.68
N GLU A 64 -18.84 8.71 -44.23
CA GLU A 64 -17.79 9.62 -43.75
C GLU A 64 -18.09 10.12 -42.35
N SER A 65 -19.35 10.49 -42.10
CA SER A 65 -19.79 10.97 -40.78
C SER A 65 -19.65 9.89 -39.71
N THR A 66 -20.04 8.64 -40.01
CA THR A 66 -19.90 7.51 -39.09
C THR A 66 -18.43 7.16 -38.83
N ARG A 67 -17.57 7.20 -39.85
CA ARG A 67 -16.12 7.00 -39.69
C ARG A 67 -15.51 8.07 -38.82
N SER A 68 -15.80 9.35 -39.07
CA SER A 68 -15.29 10.47 -38.25
C SER A 68 -15.74 10.36 -36.80
N LEU A 69 -16.97 9.94 -36.54
CA LEU A 69 -17.50 9.73 -35.19
C LEU A 69 -16.79 8.54 -34.51
N SER A 70 -16.61 7.42 -35.21
CA SER A 70 -15.86 6.27 -34.69
C SER A 70 -14.44 6.65 -34.30
N ASP A 71 -13.71 7.40 -35.13
CA ASP A 71 -12.37 7.86 -34.85
C ASP A 71 -12.28 8.78 -33.62
N ARG A 72 -13.34 9.59 -33.41
CA ARG A 72 -13.43 10.43 -32.21
C ARG A 72 -13.65 9.60 -30.96
N TYR A 73 -14.56 8.61 -31.01
CA TYR A 73 -14.78 7.70 -29.89
C TYR A 73 -13.55 6.91 -29.52
N GLU A 74 -12.83 6.35 -30.50
CA GLU A 74 -11.60 5.64 -30.24
C GLU A 74 -10.50 6.52 -29.60
N ARG A 75 -10.40 7.77 -30.04
CA ARG A 75 -9.48 8.73 -29.40
C ARG A 75 -9.87 9.00 -27.95
N GLN A 76 -11.17 9.18 -27.67
CA GLN A 76 -11.65 9.38 -26.31
C GLN A 76 -11.40 8.15 -25.42
N LEU A 77 -11.66 6.94 -25.94
CA LEU A 77 -11.38 5.70 -25.20
C LEU A 77 -9.89 5.57 -24.85
N ARG A 78 -9.00 5.85 -25.80
CA ARG A 78 -7.55 5.86 -25.52
C ARG A 78 -7.14 6.90 -24.48
N LEU A 79 -7.77 8.06 -24.45
CA LEU A 79 -7.54 9.08 -23.41
C LEU A 79 -8.04 8.61 -22.05
N LEU A 80 -9.24 8.03 -21.98
CA LEU A 80 -9.80 7.48 -20.75
C LEU A 80 -8.92 6.36 -20.17
N ASP A 81 -8.47 5.41 -21.02
CA ASP A 81 -7.57 4.34 -20.60
C ASP A 81 -6.27 4.92 -20.01
N ARG A 82 -5.71 5.95 -20.64
CA ARG A 82 -4.53 6.64 -20.12
C ARG A 82 -4.79 7.31 -18.77
N VAL A 83 -5.92 7.98 -18.61
CA VAL A 83 -6.31 8.63 -17.34
C VAL A 83 -6.47 7.59 -16.23
N VAL A 84 -7.14 6.47 -16.52
CA VAL A 84 -7.30 5.37 -15.56
C VAL A 84 -5.94 4.83 -15.13
N ARG A 85 -5.03 4.53 -16.05
CA ARG A 85 -3.67 4.05 -15.72
C ARG A 85 -2.88 5.04 -14.88
N ILE A 86 -2.96 6.33 -15.19
CA ILE A 86 -2.29 7.38 -14.39
C ILE A 86 -2.90 7.43 -12.99
N SER A 87 -4.22 7.33 -12.88
CA SER A 87 -4.91 7.31 -11.58
C SER A 87 -4.48 6.12 -10.72
N ASP A 88 -4.39 4.92 -11.32
CA ASP A 88 -3.95 3.71 -10.62
C ASP A 88 -2.51 3.83 -10.11
N LEU A 89 -1.60 4.33 -10.96
CA LEU A 89 -0.21 4.59 -10.58
C LEU A 89 -0.11 5.62 -9.45
N TYR A 90 -0.91 6.68 -9.52
CA TYR A 90 -0.93 7.72 -8.48
C TYR A 90 -1.46 7.17 -7.14
N GLN A 91 -2.53 6.36 -7.17
CA GLN A 91 -3.06 5.72 -5.97
C GLN A 91 -2.06 4.75 -5.34
N ALA A 92 -1.36 3.95 -6.15
CA ALA A 92 -0.29 3.08 -5.67
C ALA A 92 0.83 3.89 -4.99
N SER A 93 1.29 4.96 -5.64
CA SER A 93 2.33 5.84 -5.08
C SER A 93 1.90 6.53 -3.78
N LEU A 94 0.64 6.97 -3.69
CA LEU A 94 0.09 7.54 -2.45
C LEU A 94 0.04 6.51 -1.32
N LYS A 95 -0.33 5.27 -1.62
CA LYS A 95 -0.34 4.18 -0.64
C LYS A 95 1.06 3.89 -0.12
N ASP A 96 2.05 3.79 -0.99
CA ASP A 96 3.44 3.54 -0.62
C ASP A 96 4.01 4.71 0.22
N LEU A 97 3.72 5.95 -0.18
CA LEU A 97 4.11 7.13 0.59
C LEU A 97 3.47 7.14 1.98
N ASN A 98 2.19 6.82 2.09
CA ASN A 98 1.50 6.76 3.37
C ASN A 98 2.08 5.66 4.28
N LEU A 99 2.41 4.48 3.72
CA LEU A 99 3.09 3.42 4.46
C LEU A 99 4.46 3.87 4.96
N SER A 100 5.26 4.48 4.10
CA SER A 100 6.58 5.01 4.47
C SER A 100 6.50 6.10 5.54
N LEU A 101 5.51 7.00 5.45
CA LEU A 101 5.24 8.02 6.47
C LEU A 101 4.80 7.40 7.79
N PHE A 102 3.95 6.38 7.74
CA PHE A 102 3.53 5.65 8.93
C PHE A 102 4.72 4.96 9.61
N GLU A 103 5.54 4.23 8.85
CA GLU A 103 6.75 3.58 9.37
C GLU A 103 7.72 4.61 9.97
N ALA A 104 8.03 5.68 9.26
CA ALA A 104 8.91 6.74 9.74
C ALA A 104 8.36 7.45 11.00
N SER A 105 7.03 7.53 11.12
CA SER A 105 6.36 8.15 12.27
C SER A 105 6.26 7.24 13.49
N THR A 106 6.30 5.91 13.31
CA THR A 106 6.00 4.92 14.37
C THR A 106 7.18 4.04 14.75
N HIS A 107 8.21 3.95 13.90
CA HIS A 107 9.36 3.07 14.11
C HIS A 107 10.66 3.85 14.23
N ASP A 108 11.64 3.25 14.92
CA ASP A 108 13.02 3.73 15.00
C ASP A 108 13.77 3.33 13.73
N ALA A 109 14.40 4.29 13.08
CA ALA A 109 15.04 4.09 11.78
C ALA A 109 16.25 3.13 11.82
N LEU A 110 16.94 3.00 12.97
CA LEU A 110 18.09 2.11 13.11
C LEU A 110 17.65 0.68 13.41
N THR A 111 16.75 0.51 14.37
CA THR A 111 16.45 -0.80 14.95
C THR A 111 15.20 -1.45 14.38
N GLY A 112 14.35 -0.67 13.69
CA GLY A 112 13.10 -1.14 13.09
C GLY A 112 11.98 -1.48 14.08
N ILE A 113 12.19 -1.37 15.40
CA ILE A 113 11.12 -1.51 16.40
C ILE A 113 10.37 -0.20 16.58
N ALA A 114 9.30 -0.20 17.38
CA ALA A 114 8.54 1.01 17.65
C ALA A 114 9.44 2.13 18.20
N ASN A 115 9.12 3.37 17.86
CA ASN A 115 9.78 4.54 18.44
C ASN A 115 9.08 5.00 19.73
N ARG A 116 9.72 5.93 20.45
CA ARG A 116 9.21 6.51 21.69
C ARG A 116 7.80 7.08 21.56
N ARG A 117 7.50 7.74 20.43
CA ARG A 117 6.19 8.36 20.22
C ARG A 117 5.09 7.31 20.12
N PHE A 118 5.26 6.30 19.32
CA PHE A 118 4.32 5.19 19.16
C PHE A 118 4.11 4.47 20.50
N MET A 119 5.19 4.20 21.25
CA MET A 119 5.09 3.56 22.56
C MET A 119 4.26 4.40 23.54
N ALA A 120 4.46 5.73 23.61
CA ALA A 120 3.69 6.60 24.47
C ALA A 120 2.19 6.56 24.14
N GLU A 121 1.84 6.57 22.85
CA GLU A 121 0.46 6.44 22.38
C GLU A 121 -0.14 5.07 22.79
N ARG A 122 0.63 4.00 22.70
CA ARG A 122 0.21 2.66 23.14
C ARG A 122 0.02 2.56 24.64
N CYS A 123 0.90 3.14 25.45
CA CYS A 123 0.75 3.18 26.90
C CYS A 123 -0.56 3.89 27.29
N LEU A 124 -0.89 5.02 26.65
CA LEU A 124 -2.17 5.70 26.88
C LEU A 124 -3.38 4.84 26.51
N GLN A 125 -3.30 4.07 25.43
CA GLN A 125 -4.38 3.16 25.03
C GLN A 125 -4.56 2.01 26.04
N GLU A 126 -3.46 1.44 26.55
CA GLU A 126 -3.53 0.36 27.55
C GLU A 126 -4.01 0.87 28.92
N ASP A 127 -3.68 2.10 29.33
CA ASP A 127 -4.28 2.75 30.52
C ASP A 127 -5.80 2.83 30.41
N GLN A 128 -6.30 3.28 29.25
CA GLN A 128 -7.74 3.37 29.00
C GLN A 128 -8.40 1.98 28.96
N ARG A 129 -7.69 0.97 28.45
CA ARG A 129 -8.16 -0.41 28.43
C ARG A 129 -8.20 -0.99 29.83
N ALA A 130 -7.15 -0.81 30.61
CA ALA A 130 -7.06 -1.25 31.99
C ALA A 130 -8.20 -0.65 32.84
N SER A 131 -8.42 0.66 32.74
CA SER A 131 -9.50 1.36 33.47
C SER A 131 -10.90 0.87 33.09
N ARG A 132 -11.15 0.50 31.81
CA ARG A 132 -12.49 0.08 31.36
C ARG A 132 -12.79 -1.39 31.63
N HIS A 133 -11.79 -2.25 31.51
CA HIS A 133 -11.98 -3.70 31.51
C HIS A 133 -11.37 -4.41 32.71
N GLY A 134 -10.70 -3.68 33.61
CA GLY A 134 -9.99 -4.29 34.74
C GLY A 134 -8.82 -5.15 34.34
N THR A 135 -8.28 -4.97 33.14
CA THR A 135 -7.07 -5.65 32.66
C THR A 135 -5.83 -5.02 33.29
N THR A 136 -4.70 -5.71 33.22
CA THR A 136 -3.42 -5.17 33.68
C THR A 136 -2.37 -5.30 32.61
N TYR A 137 -1.31 -4.53 32.74
CA TYR A 137 -0.10 -4.68 31.92
C TYR A 137 1.14 -4.52 32.80
N SER A 138 2.26 -5.02 32.32
CA SER A 138 3.55 -4.79 32.98
C SER A 138 4.49 -4.02 32.08
N MET A 139 5.36 -3.23 32.67
CA MET A 139 6.30 -2.36 31.99
C MET A 139 7.73 -2.71 32.35
N ILE A 140 8.57 -2.88 31.34
CA ILE A 140 9.97 -3.15 31.46
C ILE A 140 10.74 -1.99 30.84
N VAL A 141 11.62 -1.35 31.60
CA VAL A 141 12.57 -0.35 31.11
C VAL A 141 13.94 -0.98 31.11
N LEU A 142 14.67 -0.86 29.99
CA LEU A 142 15.99 -1.46 29.80
C LEU A 142 16.98 -0.40 29.34
N ASP A 143 18.24 -0.63 29.70
CA ASP A 143 19.35 0.20 29.24
C ASP A 143 20.58 -0.70 28.99
N VAL A 144 21.27 -0.45 27.88
CA VAL A 144 22.46 -1.21 27.51
C VAL A 144 23.63 -0.74 28.36
N ASP A 145 24.19 -1.65 29.17
CA ASP A 145 25.27 -1.33 30.07
C ASP A 145 26.51 -0.92 29.31
N HIS A 146 27.12 0.20 29.71
CA HIS A 146 28.41 0.68 29.18
C HIS A 146 28.41 0.92 27.67
N PHE A 147 27.26 1.19 27.04
CA PHE A 147 27.15 1.36 25.59
C PHE A 147 28.08 2.47 25.04
N LYS A 148 28.26 3.54 25.82
CA LYS A 148 29.20 4.60 25.46
C LYS A 148 30.64 4.10 25.28
N LEU A 149 31.13 3.17 26.13
CA LEU A 149 32.43 2.60 25.98
C LEU A 149 32.62 1.83 24.68
N ILE A 150 31.58 1.08 24.27
CA ILE A 150 31.55 0.37 22.97
C ILE A 150 31.72 1.37 21.83
N ASN A 151 30.98 2.48 21.86
CA ASN A 151 31.07 3.52 20.84
C ASN A 151 32.44 4.21 20.84
N ASP A 152 33.00 4.49 22.03
CA ASP A 152 34.29 5.17 22.17
C ASP A 152 35.45 4.27 21.71
N GLU A 153 35.39 2.94 21.93
CA GLU A 153 36.44 1.98 21.56
C GLU A 153 36.31 1.45 20.12
N HIS A 154 35.08 1.22 19.64
CA HIS A 154 34.83 0.52 18.36
C HIS A 154 34.10 1.38 17.33
N GLY A 155 33.77 2.62 17.67
CA GLY A 155 33.06 3.56 16.80
C GLY A 155 31.54 3.37 16.75
N HIS A 156 30.83 4.43 16.34
CA HIS A 156 29.37 4.45 16.31
C HIS A 156 28.76 3.40 15.37
N ALA A 157 29.43 3.08 14.26
CA ALA A 157 28.90 2.05 13.34
C ALA A 157 28.83 0.67 14.00
N THR A 158 29.80 0.33 14.83
CA THR A 158 29.81 -0.89 15.65
C THR A 158 28.71 -0.85 16.69
N GLY A 159 28.53 0.27 17.39
CA GLY A 159 27.46 0.48 18.35
C GLY A 159 26.07 0.29 17.68
N ASP A 160 25.88 0.82 16.49
CA ASP A 160 24.61 0.66 15.73
C ASP A 160 24.33 -0.81 15.42
N LEU A 161 25.31 -1.59 14.97
CA LEU A 161 25.17 -3.04 14.74
C LEU A 161 24.85 -3.78 16.05
N MET A 162 25.50 -3.41 17.16
CA MET A 162 25.23 -3.98 18.48
C MET A 162 23.78 -3.71 18.92
N LEU A 163 23.23 -2.51 18.70
CA LEU A 163 21.84 -2.19 19.01
C LEU A 163 20.85 -2.96 18.15
N ILE A 164 21.14 -3.18 16.88
CA ILE A 164 20.30 -3.99 15.99
C ILE A 164 20.21 -5.44 16.50
N ASP A 165 21.33 -6.04 16.88
CA ASP A 165 21.35 -7.41 17.38
C ASP A 165 20.79 -7.52 18.80
N PHE A 166 21.00 -6.49 19.64
CA PHE A 166 20.33 -6.35 20.94
C PHE A 166 18.81 -6.44 20.82
N VAL A 167 18.23 -5.67 19.90
CA VAL A 167 16.78 -5.70 19.65
C VAL A 167 16.31 -7.08 19.20
N LYS A 168 17.09 -7.78 18.37
CA LYS A 168 16.76 -9.15 17.97
C LYS A 168 16.75 -10.12 19.18
N ALA A 169 17.74 -9.99 20.07
CA ALA A 169 17.80 -10.82 21.29
C ALA A 169 16.65 -10.52 22.25
N LEU A 170 16.29 -9.25 22.39
CA LEU A 170 15.22 -8.77 23.25
C LEU A 170 13.84 -9.23 22.74
N THR A 171 13.54 -9.03 21.45
CA THR A 171 12.25 -9.33 20.86
C THR A 171 11.95 -10.82 20.78
N LYS A 172 12.95 -11.71 20.78
CA LYS A 172 12.76 -13.19 20.91
C LYS A 172 12.01 -13.58 22.17
N SER A 173 12.03 -12.74 23.21
CA SER A 173 11.35 -12.98 24.48
C SER A 173 9.91 -12.47 24.51
N LEU A 174 9.48 -11.72 23.51
CA LEU A 174 8.17 -11.08 23.44
C LEU A 174 7.16 -11.93 22.67
N ARG A 175 5.89 -11.77 23.02
CA ARG A 175 4.77 -12.28 22.26
C ARG A 175 4.43 -11.30 21.15
N HIS A 176 3.67 -11.73 20.15
CA HIS A 176 3.33 -10.88 18.98
C HIS A 176 2.50 -9.63 19.34
N TYR A 177 1.81 -9.63 20.48
CA TYR A 177 1.00 -8.50 20.96
C TYR A 177 1.74 -7.64 22.01
N ASP A 178 2.88 -8.10 22.53
CA ASP A 178 3.76 -7.29 23.36
C ASP A 178 4.47 -6.25 22.47
N ILE A 179 4.75 -5.09 23.00
CA ILE A 179 5.33 -4.00 22.24
C ILE A 179 6.70 -3.67 22.81
N CYS A 180 7.71 -3.57 21.93
CA CYS A 180 9.02 -3.09 22.27
C CYS A 180 9.34 -1.83 21.48
N ALA A 181 9.89 -0.83 22.13
CA ALA A 181 10.28 0.43 21.52
C ALA A 181 11.66 0.89 21.97
N ARG A 182 12.34 1.61 21.08
CA ARG A 182 13.51 2.39 21.45
C ARG A 182 13.06 3.71 22.08
N TRP A 183 13.39 3.89 23.35
CA TRP A 183 12.95 5.04 24.14
C TRP A 183 13.94 6.20 24.12
N GLY A 184 15.23 5.88 24.05
CA GLY A 184 16.35 6.80 23.97
C GLY A 184 17.47 6.26 23.08
N GLY A 185 18.66 6.77 23.22
CA GLY A 185 19.83 6.31 22.45
C GLY A 185 20.12 4.83 22.66
N GLU A 186 20.26 4.42 23.93
CA GLU A 186 20.58 3.07 24.41
C GLU A 186 19.49 2.51 25.36
N GLU A 187 18.34 3.23 25.46
CA GLU A 187 17.23 2.91 26.34
C GLU A 187 16.09 2.28 25.56
N PHE A 188 15.48 1.25 26.10
CA PHE A 188 14.37 0.52 25.53
C PHE A 188 13.23 0.35 26.52
N LEU A 189 12.02 0.29 26.00
CA LEU A 189 10.80 0.07 26.76
C LEU A 189 10.02 -1.10 26.17
N ALA A 190 9.64 -2.07 27.01
CA ALA A 190 8.73 -3.12 26.61
C ALA A 190 7.43 -3.04 27.43
N LEU A 191 6.31 -3.13 26.72
CA LEU A 191 4.95 -3.15 27.27
C LEU A 191 4.39 -4.55 27.10
N LEU A 192 4.18 -5.25 28.23
CA LEU A 192 3.65 -6.61 28.26
C LEU A 192 2.15 -6.54 28.56
N ILE A 193 1.35 -6.79 27.52
CA ILE A 193 -0.12 -6.65 27.60
C ILE A 193 -0.73 -7.87 28.29
N ASP A 194 -1.77 -7.63 29.12
CA ASP A 194 -2.46 -8.68 29.89
C ASP A 194 -1.47 -9.57 30.69
N SER A 195 -0.44 -8.93 31.28
CA SER A 195 0.64 -9.61 31.99
C SER A 195 0.76 -9.09 33.42
N ASP A 196 0.66 -9.97 34.38
CA ASP A 196 0.93 -9.71 35.78
C ASP A 196 2.44 -9.67 36.05
N LEU A 197 2.81 -9.26 37.27
CA LEU A 197 4.21 -9.08 37.66
C LEU A 197 5.00 -10.40 37.56
N SER A 198 4.39 -11.53 37.91
CA SER A 198 5.04 -12.85 37.91
C SER A 198 5.35 -13.32 36.48
N THR A 199 4.41 -13.16 35.57
CA THR A 199 4.59 -13.46 34.14
C THR A 199 5.63 -12.55 33.51
N ALA A 200 5.57 -11.24 33.83
CA ALA A 200 6.54 -10.28 33.32
C ALA A 200 7.97 -10.52 33.82
N GLU A 201 8.13 -11.00 35.05
CA GLU A 201 9.43 -11.39 35.61
C GLU A 201 10.07 -12.54 34.82
N ILE A 202 9.27 -13.54 34.42
CA ILE A 202 9.77 -14.64 33.57
C ILE A 202 10.25 -14.12 32.20
N VAL A 203 9.49 -13.21 31.61
CA VAL A 203 9.87 -12.57 30.34
C VAL A 203 11.14 -11.76 30.47
N ALA A 204 11.25 -10.93 31.53
CA ALA A 204 12.43 -10.11 31.78
C ALA A 204 13.71 -10.95 32.03
N LYS A 205 13.60 -12.04 32.77
CA LYS A 205 14.71 -13.01 32.96
C LYS A 205 15.17 -13.61 31.63
N ARG A 206 14.22 -14.03 30.79
CA ARG A 206 14.54 -14.57 29.48
C ARG A 206 15.20 -13.51 28.58
N MET A 207 14.75 -12.24 28.63
CA MET A 207 15.42 -11.13 27.95
C MET A 207 16.88 -11.02 28.37
N LEU A 208 17.12 -10.98 29.68
CA LEU A 208 18.48 -10.85 30.25
C LEU A 208 19.37 -12.02 29.79
N THR A 209 18.88 -13.26 29.84
CA THR A 209 19.59 -14.44 29.35
C THR A 209 19.94 -14.36 27.87
N ASN A 210 18.98 -13.96 27.02
CA ASN A 210 19.19 -13.82 25.59
C ASN A 210 20.23 -12.73 25.27
N ILE A 211 20.17 -11.60 25.99
CA ILE A 211 21.13 -10.49 25.85
C ILE A 211 22.54 -10.96 26.23
N ARG A 212 22.71 -11.61 27.40
CA ARG A 212 24.01 -12.13 27.85
C ARG A 212 24.61 -13.15 26.87
N SER A 213 23.80 -13.93 26.18
CA SER A 213 24.24 -14.92 25.20
C SER A 213 24.52 -14.34 23.82
N MET A 214 24.18 -13.07 23.60
CA MET A 214 24.41 -12.40 22.32
C MET A 214 25.90 -12.21 22.06
N ARG A 215 26.34 -12.53 20.85
CA ARG A 215 27.69 -12.25 20.35
C ARG A 215 27.57 -11.64 18.96
N VAL A 216 28.29 -10.55 18.76
CA VAL A 216 28.38 -9.86 17.47
C VAL A 216 29.82 -9.94 17.01
N SER A 217 30.04 -10.53 15.86
CA SER A 217 31.38 -10.66 15.27
C SER A 217 31.64 -9.46 14.35
N ILE A 218 32.64 -8.67 14.66
CA ILE A 218 33.05 -7.48 13.89
C ILE A 218 34.58 -7.53 13.76
N ASP A 219 35.11 -7.54 12.54
CA ASP A 219 36.53 -7.55 12.23
C ASP A 219 37.32 -8.62 13.06
N ASP A 220 36.80 -9.86 13.10
CA ASP A 220 37.35 -11.00 13.86
C ASP A 220 37.31 -10.85 15.38
N ILE A 221 36.65 -9.85 15.93
CA ILE A 221 36.44 -9.67 17.37
C ILE A 221 35.01 -10.04 17.72
N GLU A 222 34.80 -10.89 18.71
CA GLU A 222 33.49 -11.18 19.27
C GLU A 222 33.17 -10.22 20.42
N LEU A 223 32.17 -9.39 20.23
CA LEU A 223 31.66 -8.45 21.23
C LEU A 223 30.37 -8.98 21.85
N GLY A 224 30.26 -8.86 23.17
CA GLY A 224 29.02 -9.08 23.93
C GLY A 224 28.66 -7.83 24.69
N LEU A 225 27.42 -7.77 25.16
CA LEU A 225 26.97 -6.70 26.04
C LEU A 225 26.06 -7.25 27.13
N THR A 226 25.85 -6.44 28.16
CA THR A 226 24.84 -6.69 29.20
C THR A 226 23.83 -5.56 29.24
N ALA A 227 22.76 -5.77 29.98
CA ALA A 227 21.74 -4.75 30.16
C ALA A 227 21.23 -4.73 31.62
N SER A 228 20.92 -3.54 32.09
CA SER A 228 20.16 -3.35 33.30
C SER A 228 18.68 -3.26 33.01
N ILE A 229 17.83 -3.91 33.81
CA ILE A 229 16.39 -4.03 33.58
C ILE A 229 15.63 -3.59 34.84
N GLY A 230 14.67 -2.71 34.67
CA GLY A 230 13.68 -2.34 35.67
C GLY A 230 12.28 -2.85 35.25
N LEU A 231 11.58 -3.53 36.15
CA LEU A 231 10.26 -4.10 35.91
C LEU A 231 9.28 -3.65 36.97
N THR A 232 8.06 -3.33 36.55
CA THR A 232 6.90 -3.17 37.43
C THR A 232 5.61 -3.51 36.70
N GLN A 233 4.55 -3.70 37.48
CA GLN A 233 3.18 -3.89 36.98
C GLN A 233 2.38 -2.59 37.17
N HIS A 234 1.48 -2.29 36.24
CA HIS A 234 0.53 -1.19 36.31
C HIS A 234 -0.53 -1.42 37.40
N LYS A 235 -0.92 -0.38 38.11
CA LYS A 235 -2.06 -0.34 39.02
C LYS A 235 -3.27 0.31 38.35
N SER A 236 -4.45 -0.21 38.63
CA SER A 236 -5.70 0.29 38.07
C SER A 236 -6.06 1.74 38.44
N ASP A 237 -5.44 2.28 39.48
CA ASP A 237 -5.69 3.65 40.04
C ASP A 237 -4.59 4.66 39.66
N GLU A 238 -3.68 4.31 38.77
CA GLU A 238 -2.59 5.18 38.31
C GLU A 238 -2.59 5.37 36.77
N ASN A 239 -1.83 6.34 36.31
CA ASN A 239 -1.55 6.50 34.88
C ASN A 239 -0.21 5.85 34.50
N TYR A 240 0.03 5.67 33.18
CA TYR A 240 1.25 5.06 32.68
C TYR A 240 2.53 5.81 33.10
N ASP A 241 2.45 7.15 33.31
CA ASP A 241 3.62 7.92 33.77
C ASP A 241 4.06 7.51 35.18
N ALA A 242 3.13 7.13 36.05
CA ALA A 242 3.45 6.63 37.40
C ALA A 242 4.09 5.24 37.31
N THR A 243 3.53 4.38 36.45
CA THR A 243 4.09 3.06 36.14
C THR A 243 5.51 3.19 35.55
N PHE A 244 5.68 4.09 34.58
CA PHE A 244 7.01 4.34 33.97
C PHE A 244 8.02 4.82 34.99
N ARG A 245 7.70 5.83 35.81
CA ARG A 245 8.61 6.32 36.89
C ARG A 245 9.01 5.23 37.87
N ARG A 246 8.11 4.27 38.15
CA ARG A 246 8.40 3.14 39.04
C ARG A 246 9.33 2.12 38.37
N ALA A 247 9.13 1.82 37.07
CA ALA A 247 10.03 0.98 36.31
C ALA A 247 11.41 1.61 36.12
N ASP A 248 11.46 2.92 35.88
CA ASP A 248 12.71 3.68 35.75
C ASP A 248 13.49 3.72 37.08
N LYS A 249 12.79 3.87 38.23
CA LYS A 249 13.41 3.73 39.54
C LYS A 249 14.02 2.35 39.76
N ALA A 250 13.35 1.29 39.29
CA ALA A 250 13.88 -0.07 39.33
C ALA A 250 15.14 -0.19 38.45
N LEU A 251 15.12 0.36 37.24
CA LEU A 251 16.29 0.40 36.34
C LEU A 251 17.49 1.14 37.00
N LEU A 252 17.22 2.30 37.60
CA LEU A 252 18.28 3.05 38.30
C LEU A 252 18.87 2.23 39.46
N THR A 253 18.05 1.49 40.18
CA THR A 253 18.52 0.58 41.24
C THR A 253 19.40 -0.52 40.63
N ALA A 254 18.98 -1.14 39.51
CA ALA A 254 19.79 -2.16 38.80
C ALA A 254 21.17 -1.61 38.40
N LYS A 255 21.21 -0.40 37.84
CA LYS A 255 22.47 0.27 37.47
C LYS A 255 23.39 0.53 38.68
N ASN A 256 22.81 0.98 39.81
CA ASN A 256 23.59 1.30 41.03
C ASN A 256 24.04 0.04 41.79
N SER A 257 23.30 -1.06 41.69
CA SER A 257 23.66 -2.33 42.34
C SER A 257 24.75 -3.15 41.60
N GLY A 258 25.27 -2.63 40.48
CA GLY A 258 26.37 -3.27 39.74
C GLY A 258 25.99 -3.76 38.35
N ARG A 259 24.88 -3.29 37.78
CA ARG A 259 24.42 -3.58 36.42
C ARG A 259 24.17 -5.06 36.14
N ASP A 260 23.94 -5.41 34.86
CA ASP A 260 23.68 -6.78 34.39
C ASP A 260 22.69 -7.55 35.26
N ARG A 261 21.53 -6.93 35.54
CA ARG A 261 20.52 -7.48 36.44
C ARG A 261 19.12 -6.96 36.15
N LEU A 262 18.16 -7.71 36.68
CA LEU A 262 16.77 -7.34 36.76
C LEU A 262 16.45 -6.86 38.19
N VAL A 263 15.84 -5.69 38.31
CA VAL A 263 15.22 -5.21 39.56
C VAL A 263 13.71 -5.11 39.34
N VAL A 264 12.96 -5.67 40.26
CA VAL A 264 11.48 -5.65 40.26
C VAL A 264 10.99 -4.79 41.40
N ILE A 265 10.11 -3.83 41.11
CA ILE A 265 9.37 -3.08 42.10
C ILE A 265 7.91 -3.50 42.03
N ASP A 266 7.42 -4.13 43.14
CA ASP A 266 6.03 -4.50 43.27
C ASP A 266 5.21 -3.21 43.52
N PRO A 267 4.15 -2.96 42.74
CA PRO A 267 3.32 -1.79 42.96
C PRO A 267 2.60 -1.78 44.35
N SER A 268 2.43 -2.93 44.99
CA SER A 268 1.84 -3.02 46.35
C SER A 268 2.86 -2.70 47.45
N ASP A 269 4.17 -2.81 47.16
CA ASP A 269 5.26 -2.44 48.04
C ASP A 269 6.31 -1.59 47.32
N PRO A 270 6.02 -0.30 47.05
CA PRO A 270 6.90 0.56 46.24
C PRO A 270 8.21 0.95 46.95
N MET A 271 8.40 0.62 48.21
CA MET A 271 9.66 0.80 48.95
C MET A 271 10.50 -0.47 48.95
N GLY A 272 9.86 -1.64 48.79
CA GLY A 272 10.55 -2.91 48.60
C GLY A 272 10.98 -3.10 47.16
N HIS A 273 12.19 -3.59 46.95
CA HIS A 273 12.63 -4.04 45.62
C HIS A 273 13.28 -5.42 45.74
N ARG A 274 13.12 -6.23 44.68
CA ARG A 274 13.76 -7.55 44.56
C ARG A 274 14.80 -7.48 43.45
N GLU A 275 16.05 -7.72 43.83
CA GLU A 275 17.13 -7.90 42.87
C GLU A 275 17.20 -9.36 42.44
N ILE A 276 17.23 -9.59 41.14
CA ILE A 276 17.33 -10.92 40.56
C ILE A 276 18.63 -10.91 39.73
N GLN A 277 19.61 -11.52 40.31
CA GLN A 277 20.83 -11.91 39.63
C GLN A 277 20.78 -13.41 39.45
N ASP A 278 20.54 -13.87 38.20
CA ASP A 278 20.68 -15.30 37.93
C ASP A 278 22.16 -15.67 38.25
N LEU A 279 22.36 -16.32 39.37
CA LEU A 279 23.55 -17.09 39.58
C LEU A 279 23.65 -18.09 38.43
N VAL A 280 24.55 -17.86 37.49
CA VAL A 280 24.99 -18.94 36.59
C VAL A 280 25.41 -20.03 37.56
N SER A 281 24.59 -21.06 37.69
CA SER A 281 25.01 -22.28 38.37
C SER A 281 26.24 -22.77 37.63
N SER A 282 27.39 -22.57 38.25
CA SER A 282 28.63 -23.27 37.93
C SER A 282 28.28 -24.73 38.01
N GLY A 283 27.92 -25.30 36.87
CA GLY A 283 27.85 -26.76 36.71
C GLY A 283 29.26 -27.29 36.74
N GLU A 284 29.56 -28.00 37.78
CA GLU A 284 30.62 -28.99 37.79
C GLU A 284 30.34 -30.09 36.76
#